data_6a753e430e54533daece0cabe55e5fd8
#
_entry.id   6a753e430e54533daece0cabe55e5fd8
#
_cell.length_a   1.000
_cell.length_b   1.000
_cell.length_c   1.000
_cell.angle_alpha   90.00
_cell.angle_beta   90.00
_cell.angle_gamma   90.00
#
_symmetry.space_group_name_H-M   'P 1'
#
loop_
_entity.id
_entity.type
_entity.pdbx_description
1 polymer ?
#
loop_
_entity_poly.entity_id
_entity_poly.type
_entity_poly.pdbx_seq_one_letter_code
_entity_poly.pdbx_strand_id
1 'polypeptide(L)'
;MSILKIILIGILCLAPGKDGWVRINGDNYISFSFPSRGERFKKEVNNMRSWIFQTKNITCVFGAVCTQLTKEKGVLDEYTINQLYISMKKESVSMPTAKLTGEKRIPNADIDIREISYTIMKDGEEMTYFKRFIFRDNCMYQLTIGGKTEDLEELNSQRDKFFNSVKFYQNTRK
;
A
#
# COMPACT_ATOMS: atom_id res chain seq x y z
N MET A 1 -15.25 -13.26 -2.11
CA MET A 1 -13.98 -14.03 -2.24
C MET A 1 -12.83 -13.09 -1.88
N SER A 2 -12.18 -13.37 -0.77
CA SER A 2 -11.15 -12.49 -0.19
C SER A 2 -9.90 -12.40 -1.06
N ILE A 3 -9.54 -11.18 -1.48
CA ILE A 3 -8.36 -10.89 -2.30
C ILE A 3 -7.07 -10.89 -1.43
N LEU A 4 -7.19 -11.02 -0.12
CA LEU A 4 -6.09 -10.74 0.80
C LEU A 4 -5.57 -11.94 1.62
N LYS A 5 -5.70 -13.16 1.14
CA LYS A 5 -4.88 -14.28 1.65
C LYS A 5 -3.61 -14.39 0.82
N ILE A 6 -2.77 -13.36 0.81
CA ILE A 6 -1.39 -13.49 0.32
C ILE A 6 -0.52 -13.81 1.52
N ILE A 7 -0.30 -15.07 1.65
CA ILE A 7 0.58 -15.74 2.59
C ILE A 7 2.02 -15.28 2.33
N LEU A 8 2.65 -14.85 3.40
CA LEU A 8 4.08 -14.63 3.52
C LEU A 8 4.82 -15.98 3.37
N ILE A 9 5.30 -16.30 2.20
CA ILE A 9 6.14 -17.48 1.98
C ILE A 9 7.47 -17.05 1.35
N GLY A 10 8.53 -17.42 2.03
CA GLY A 10 9.86 -17.60 1.48
C GLY A 10 10.69 -16.35 1.29
N ILE A 11 11.62 -16.11 2.20
CA ILE A 11 12.59 -15.02 2.13
C ILE A 11 13.95 -15.58 1.77
N LEU A 12 14.42 -15.23 0.58
CA LEU A 12 15.84 -15.24 0.28
C LEU A 12 16.47 -13.96 0.84
N CYS A 13 17.40 -14.11 1.78
CA CYS A 13 18.23 -13.02 2.26
C CYS A 13 19.12 -12.51 1.12
N LEU A 14 18.81 -11.34 0.57
CA LEU A 14 19.74 -10.54 -0.19
C LEU A 14 20.26 -9.41 0.69
N ALA A 15 21.57 -9.30 0.80
CA ALA A 15 22.26 -8.31 1.62
C ALA A 15 21.76 -6.89 1.32
N PRO A 16 21.56 -6.04 2.35
CA PRO A 16 21.19 -4.66 2.14
C PRO A 16 22.33 -3.91 1.44
N GLY A 17 22.01 -3.29 0.30
CA GLY A 17 22.88 -2.29 -0.29
C GLY A 17 23.06 -1.12 0.68
N LYS A 18 24.28 -0.56 0.72
CA LYS A 18 24.64 0.61 1.53
C LYS A 18 23.58 1.70 1.41
N ASP A 19 22.98 2.06 2.54
CA ASP A 19 22.25 3.31 2.87
C ASP A 19 21.14 3.83 1.94
N GLY A 20 20.61 3.06 1.02
CA GLY A 20 19.66 3.62 0.07
C GLY A 20 18.37 2.83 -0.08
N TRP A 21 17.27 3.48 0.24
CA TRP A 21 15.97 3.03 -0.22
C TRP A 21 15.93 2.95 -1.75
N VAL A 22 15.44 1.84 -2.27
CA VAL A 22 15.40 1.58 -3.71
C VAL A 22 14.13 2.14 -4.31
N ARG A 23 14.25 2.97 -5.36
CA ARG A 23 13.11 3.47 -6.12
C ARG A 23 12.48 2.34 -6.94
N ILE A 24 11.17 2.16 -6.77
CA ILE A 24 10.35 1.17 -7.48
C ILE A 24 9.34 1.92 -8.34
N ASN A 25 9.28 1.59 -9.62
CA ASN A 25 8.21 2.06 -10.48
C ASN A 25 7.01 1.13 -10.30
N GLY A 26 5.93 1.63 -9.72
CA GLY A 26 4.67 0.92 -9.54
C GLY A 26 4.00 0.66 -10.88
N ASP A 27 3.86 1.72 -11.66
CA ASP A 27 3.40 1.75 -13.05
C ASP A 27 3.92 3.00 -13.77
N ASN A 28 3.22 3.46 -14.82
CA ASN A 28 3.60 4.66 -15.58
C ASN A 28 3.26 5.97 -14.84
N TYR A 29 2.50 5.93 -13.75
CA TYR A 29 1.94 7.11 -13.08
C TYR A 29 2.48 7.30 -11.67
N ILE A 30 3.01 6.25 -11.04
CA ILE A 30 3.48 6.29 -9.65
C ILE A 30 4.80 5.56 -9.47
N SER A 31 5.65 6.11 -8.63
CA SER A 31 6.77 5.39 -8.02
C SER A 31 6.83 5.65 -6.53
N PHE A 32 7.49 4.76 -5.83
CA PHE A 32 7.73 4.80 -4.38
C PHE A 32 9.07 4.16 -4.07
N SER A 33 9.57 4.29 -2.86
CA SER A 33 10.83 3.67 -2.45
C SER A 33 10.59 2.61 -1.39
N PHE A 34 11.36 1.53 -1.45
CA PHE A 34 11.42 0.47 -0.45
C PHE A 34 12.80 0.42 0.22
N PRO A 35 12.92 -0.12 1.44
CA PRO A 35 14.21 -0.28 2.13
C PRO A 35 15.17 -1.25 1.41
N SER A 36 14.65 -2.11 0.52
CA SER A 36 15.41 -3.03 -0.31
C SER A 36 14.65 -3.34 -1.60
N ARG A 37 15.31 -3.98 -2.58
CA ARG A 37 14.59 -4.58 -3.71
C ARG A 37 13.64 -5.64 -3.19
N GLY A 38 12.36 -5.38 -3.33
CA GLY A 38 11.30 -6.30 -2.99
C GLY A 38 10.97 -7.29 -4.10
N GLU A 39 10.07 -8.20 -3.79
CA GLU A 39 9.42 -9.08 -4.76
C GLU A 39 8.33 -8.32 -5.52
N ARG A 40 8.11 -8.72 -6.77
CA ARG A 40 7.06 -8.18 -7.63
C ARG A 40 6.24 -9.30 -8.22
N PHE A 41 4.93 -9.18 -8.08
CA PHE A 41 3.96 -10.13 -8.62
C PHE A 41 2.97 -9.39 -9.52
N LYS A 42 2.50 -10.07 -10.55
CA LYS A 42 1.38 -9.62 -11.36
C LYS A 42 0.18 -10.50 -11.06
N LYS A 43 -0.98 -9.88 -10.85
CA LYS A 43 -2.25 -10.58 -10.69
C LYS A 43 -3.28 -9.94 -11.62
N GLU A 44 -4.06 -10.78 -12.28
CA GLU A 44 -5.19 -10.34 -13.11
C GLU A 44 -6.43 -11.08 -12.63
N VAL A 45 -7.47 -10.32 -12.22
CA VAL A 45 -8.74 -10.85 -11.73
C VAL A 45 -9.85 -9.98 -12.26
N ASN A 46 -10.86 -10.58 -12.89
CA ASN A 46 -12.04 -9.87 -13.44
C ASN A 46 -11.65 -8.67 -14.32
N ASN A 47 -10.69 -8.87 -15.21
CA ASN A 47 -10.13 -7.83 -16.10
C ASN A 47 -9.40 -6.68 -15.39
N MET A 48 -9.28 -6.70 -14.06
CA MET A 48 -8.43 -5.78 -13.30
C MET A 48 -7.01 -6.33 -13.24
N ARG A 49 -6.05 -5.49 -13.61
CA ARG A 49 -4.63 -5.82 -13.55
C ARG A 49 -4.00 -5.16 -12.34
N SER A 50 -3.40 -5.98 -11.48
CA SER A 50 -2.69 -5.50 -10.30
C SER A 50 -1.22 -5.90 -10.34
N TRP A 51 -0.36 -4.95 -9.99
CA TRP A 51 1.04 -5.18 -9.65
C TRP A 51 1.17 -5.09 -8.14
N ILE A 52 1.72 -6.14 -7.54
CA ILE A 52 1.92 -6.28 -6.11
C ILE A 52 3.41 -6.27 -5.84
N PHE A 53 3.86 -5.44 -4.94
CA PHE A 53 5.24 -5.30 -4.51
C PHE A 53 5.29 -5.50 -3.01
N GLN A 54 6.27 -6.22 -2.53
CA GLN A 54 6.48 -6.44 -1.10
C GLN A 54 7.95 -6.55 -0.74
N THR A 55 8.28 -6.08 0.44
CA THR A 55 9.59 -6.22 1.04
C THR A 55 9.47 -6.15 2.56
N LYS A 56 10.53 -6.43 3.26
CA LYS A 56 10.66 -6.24 4.71
C LYS A 56 12.07 -5.81 5.08
N ASN A 57 12.18 -5.18 6.23
CA ASN A 57 13.43 -5.04 6.98
C ASN A 57 13.30 -5.79 8.32
N ILE A 58 14.13 -5.46 9.29
CA ILE A 58 14.16 -6.14 10.61
C ILE A 58 12.85 -5.90 11.37
N THR A 59 12.30 -4.68 11.34
CA THR A 59 11.16 -4.24 12.17
C THR A 59 9.85 -4.12 11.41
N CYS A 60 9.90 -3.89 10.10
CA CYS A 60 8.73 -3.53 9.30
C CYS A 60 8.55 -4.41 8.06
N VAL A 61 7.29 -4.64 7.73
CA VAL A 61 6.86 -5.18 6.43
C VAL A 61 6.29 -4.06 5.58
N PHE A 62 6.58 -4.07 4.28
CA PHE A 62 6.14 -3.07 3.32
C PHE A 62 5.41 -3.74 2.16
N GLY A 63 4.33 -3.15 1.73
CA GLY A 63 3.58 -3.60 0.57
C GLY A 63 3.09 -2.42 -0.27
N ALA A 64 3.03 -2.62 -1.57
CA ALA A 64 2.35 -1.72 -2.48
C ALA A 64 1.53 -2.53 -3.49
N VAL A 65 0.32 -2.09 -3.76
CA VAL A 65 -0.55 -2.65 -4.79
C VAL A 65 -0.94 -1.53 -5.74
N CYS A 66 -0.65 -1.72 -7.02
CA CYS A 66 -1.02 -0.79 -8.08
C CYS A 66 -2.05 -1.50 -8.96
N THR A 67 -3.30 -1.06 -8.94
CA THR A 67 -4.41 -1.68 -9.66
C THR A 67 -4.95 -0.72 -10.71
N GLN A 68 -5.00 -1.18 -11.95
CA GLN A 68 -5.78 -0.55 -13.01
C GLN A 68 -7.20 -1.13 -12.96
N LEU A 69 -8.19 -0.29 -12.69
CA LEU A 69 -9.58 -0.70 -12.43
C LEU A 69 -10.35 -0.99 -13.73
N THR A 70 -10.07 -0.26 -14.80
CA THR A 70 -10.69 -0.47 -16.11
C THR A 70 -9.66 -0.35 -17.21
N LYS A 71 -9.95 -0.93 -18.39
CA LYS A 71 -9.13 -0.73 -19.60
C LYS A 71 -9.44 0.61 -20.29
N GLU A 72 -10.58 1.19 -19.99
CA GLU A 72 -11.01 2.47 -20.56
C GLU A 72 -10.33 3.61 -19.81
N LYS A 73 -9.91 4.63 -20.58
CA LYS A 73 -9.40 5.86 -19.99
C LYS A 73 -10.59 6.65 -19.46
N GLY A 74 -10.79 6.59 -18.16
CA GLY A 74 -11.80 7.36 -17.45
C GLY A 74 -11.26 7.85 -16.12
N VAL A 75 -11.83 8.93 -15.62
CA VAL A 75 -11.57 9.41 -14.26
C VAL A 75 -12.63 8.78 -13.37
N LEU A 76 -12.20 8.21 -12.23
CA LEU A 76 -13.14 7.72 -11.22
C LEU A 76 -13.93 8.90 -10.65
N ASP A 77 -15.24 8.79 -10.63
CA ASP A 77 -16.09 9.76 -9.93
C ASP A 77 -15.97 9.61 -8.41
N GLU A 78 -16.37 10.65 -7.68
CA GLU A 78 -16.27 10.70 -6.23
C GLU A 78 -17.09 9.58 -5.56
N TYR A 79 -18.24 9.22 -6.11
CA TYR A 79 -19.07 8.15 -5.59
C TYR A 79 -18.32 6.81 -5.67
N THR A 80 -17.77 6.48 -6.82
CA THR A 80 -17.00 5.25 -7.04
C THR A 80 -15.77 5.20 -6.12
N ILE A 81 -15.03 6.31 -6.00
CA ILE A 81 -13.90 6.41 -5.06
C ILE A 81 -14.34 6.12 -3.63
N ASN A 82 -15.47 6.70 -3.19
CA ASN A 82 -15.99 6.47 -1.85
C ASN A 82 -16.37 5.00 -1.61
N GLN A 83 -17.02 4.35 -2.57
CA GLN A 83 -17.39 2.93 -2.45
C GLN A 83 -16.16 2.02 -2.40
N LEU A 84 -15.18 2.26 -3.27
CA LEU A 84 -13.91 1.53 -3.27
C LEU A 84 -13.19 1.69 -1.92
N TYR A 85 -13.08 2.92 -1.42
CA TYR A 85 -12.42 3.20 -0.15
C TYR A 85 -13.11 2.49 1.02
N ILE A 86 -14.45 2.58 1.13
CA ILE A 86 -15.22 1.92 2.18
C ILE A 86 -14.98 0.41 2.15
N SER A 87 -15.01 -0.20 0.96
CA SER A 87 -14.75 -1.62 0.78
C SER A 87 -13.36 -2.02 1.24
N MET A 88 -12.34 -1.26 0.82
CA MET A 88 -10.93 -1.53 1.15
C MET A 88 -10.64 -1.31 2.64
N LYS A 89 -11.24 -0.29 3.25
CA LYS A 89 -11.16 -0.05 4.70
C LYS A 89 -11.76 -1.23 5.46
N LYS A 90 -12.98 -1.65 5.09
CA LYS A 90 -13.65 -2.81 5.69
C LYS A 90 -12.82 -4.08 5.57
N GLU A 91 -12.26 -4.35 4.40
CA GLU A 91 -11.36 -5.49 4.18
C GLU A 91 -10.12 -5.44 5.06
N SER A 92 -9.54 -4.25 5.23
CA SER A 92 -8.32 -4.04 6.04
C SER A 92 -8.52 -4.39 7.51
N VAL A 93 -9.73 -4.18 8.04
CA VAL A 93 -10.08 -4.44 9.44
C VAL A 93 -11.07 -5.62 9.57
N SER A 94 -11.08 -6.54 8.63
CA SER A 94 -12.00 -7.69 8.62
C SER A 94 -11.64 -8.81 9.60
N MET A 95 -10.42 -8.80 10.14
CA MET A 95 -9.99 -9.78 11.13
C MET A 95 -10.69 -9.51 12.48
N PRO A 96 -11.09 -10.56 13.22
CA PRO A 96 -11.82 -10.39 14.49
C PRO A 96 -11.07 -9.56 15.54
N THR A 97 -9.75 -9.57 15.51
CA THR A 97 -8.89 -8.80 16.44
C THR A 97 -8.53 -7.40 15.93
N ALA A 98 -8.97 -7.05 14.72
CA ALA A 98 -8.63 -5.77 14.12
C ALA A 98 -9.39 -4.61 14.77
N LYS A 99 -8.66 -3.54 15.10
CA LYS A 99 -9.22 -2.31 15.65
C LYS A 99 -8.71 -1.13 14.83
N LEU A 100 -9.62 -0.37 14.23
CA LEU A 100 -9.29 0.90 13.57
C LEU A 100 -8.82 1.90 14.63
N THR A 101 -7.63 2.47 14.46
CA THR A 101 -7.02 3.42 15.40
C THR A 101 -6.93 4.82 14.82
N GLY A 102 -7.08 4.99 13.52
CA GLY A 102 -7.10 6.30 12.89
C GLY A 102 -7.57 6.27 11.45
N GLU A 103 -8.10 7.40 11.00
CA GLU A 103 -8.56 7.62 9.63
C GLU A 103 -8.39 9.10 9.29
N LYS A 104 -7.84 9.41 8.11
CA LYS A 104 -7.72 10.79 7.63
C LYS A 104 -7.70 10.86 6.10
N ARG A 105 -8.14 12.01 5.58
CA ARG A 105 -7.96 12.40 4.18
C ARG A 105 -6.78 13.36 4.09
N ILE A 106 -5.88 13.12 3.14
CA ILE A 106 -4.72 13.99 2.90
C ILE A 106 -5.12 15.00 1.82
N PRO A 107 -5.10 16.31 2.10
CA PRO A 107 -5.41 17.33 1.11
C PRO A 107 -4.46 17.24 -0.10
N ASN A 108 -5.05 17.14 -1.28
CA ASN A 108 -4.35 17.24 -2.56
C ASN A 108 -5.34 17.75 -3.60
N ALA A 109 -4.91 18.61 -4.53
CA ALA A 109 -5.80 19.27 -5.47
C ALA A 109 -6.40 18.29 -6.50
N ASP A 110 -5.61 17.32 -6.96
CA ASP A 110 -5.95 16.51 -8.13
C ASP A 110 -6.06 15.01 -7.83
N ILE A 111 -5.76 14.60 -6.58
CA ILE A 111 -5.64 13.19 -6.22
C ILE A 111 -6.35 12.95 -4.89
N ASP A 112 -7.27 11.98 -4.83
CA ASP A 112 -7.86 11.56 -3.56
C ASP A 112 -6.89 10.65 -2.82
N ILE A 113 -6.43 11.10 -1.64
CA ILE A 113 -5.49 10.35 -0.80
C ILE A 113 -6.11 10.19 0.58
N ARG A 114 -6.23 8.95 1.03
CA ARG A 114 -6.77 8.59 2.34
C ARG A 114 -5.86 7.65 3.08
N GLU A 115 -5.80 7.79 4.39
CA GLU A 115 -5.03 6.92 5.26
C GLU A 115 -5.89 6.32 6.35
N ILE A 116 -5.56 5.09 6.71
CA ILE A 116 -6.04 4.44 7.92
C ILE A 116 -4.86 3.89 8.72
N SER A 117 -5.05 3.81 10.03
CA SER A 117 -4.23 3.01 10.92
C SER A 117 -5.11 2.02 11.69
N TYR A 118 -4.59 0.84 11.97
CA TYR A 118 -5.30 -0.17 12.75
C TYR A 118 -4.31 -1.12 13.41
N THR A 119 -4.75 -1.76 14.51
CA THR A 119 -4.00 -2.81 15.16
C THR A 119 -4.68 -4.17 14.97
N ILE A 120 -3.89 -5.23 15.06
CA ILE A 120 -4.38 -6.60 15.11
C ILE A 120 -3.57 -7.39 16.14
N MET A 121 -4.17 -8.38 16.79
CA MET A 121 -3.44 -9.39 17.55
C MET A 121 -3.04 -10.52 16.61
N LYS A 122 -1.75 -10.83 16.56
CA LYS A 122 -1.18 -11.91 15.77
C LYS A 122 -0.16 -12.68 16.60
N ASP A 123 -0.37 -13.97 16.77
CA ASP A 123 0.53 -14.87 17.52
C ASP A 123 0.84 -14.38 18.94
N GLY A 124 -0.12 -13.68 19.59
CA GLY A 124 0.03 -13.11 20.92
C GLY A 124 0.69 -11.73 20.97
N GLU A 125 1.12 -11.20 19.84
CA GLU A 125 1.70 -9.86 19.72
C GLU A 125 0.72 -8.88 19.08
N GLU A 126 0.72 -7.63 19.56
CA GLU A 126 -0.02 -6.57 18.89
C GLU A 126 0.79 -5.98 17.74
N MET A 127 0.19 -5.95 16.56
CA MET A 127 0.78 -5.42 15.34
C MET A 127 0.05 -4.16 14.92
N THR A 128 0.78 -3.10 14.61
CA THR A 128 0.23 -1.85 14.05
C THR A 128 0.48 -1.80 12.56
N TYR A 129 -0.56 -1.39 11.82
CA TYR A 129 -0.52 -1.20 10.37
C TYR A 129 -0.98 0.20 10.00
N PHE A 130 -0.33 0.76 8.99
CA PHE A 130 -0.75 1.97 8.29
C PHE A 130 -0.99 1.66 6.83
N LYS A 131 -2.09 2.16 6.29
CA LYS A 131 -2.40 2.06 4.87
C LYS A 131 -2.71 3.43 4.29
N ARG A 132 -2.14 3.70 3.12
CA ARG A 132 -2.48 4.85 2.29
C ARG A 132 -3.14 4.35 1.02
N PHE A 133 -4.33 4.86 0.73
CA PHE A 133 -5.08 4.64 -0.50
C PHE A 133 -4.99 5.90 -1.35
N ILE A 134 -4.69 5.72 -2.63
CA ILE A 134 -4.52 6.81 -3.58
C ILE A 134 -5.37 6.47 -4.80
N PHE A 135 -6.27 7.37 -5.16
CA PHE A 135 -7.14 7.24 -6.33
C PHE A 135 -6.77 8.32 -7.32
N ARG A 136 -6.40 7.89 -8.51
CA ARG A 136 -5.99 8.79 -9.58
C ARG A 136 -6.38 8.22 -10.94
N ASP A 137 -7.07 9.02 -11.75
CA ASP A 137 -7.59 8.59 -13.04
C ASP A 137 -8.44 7.30 -12.85
N ASN A 138 -8.10 6.23 -13.57
CA ASN A 138 -8.72 4.91 -13.41
C ASN A 138 -7.83 3.92 -12.63
N CYS A 139 -6.91 4.43 -11.83
CA CYS A 139 -5.99 3.63 -11.04
C CYS A 139 -6.22 3.81 -9.54
N MET A 140 -5.99 2.73 -8.83
CA MET A 140 -6.00 2.68 -7.38
C MET A 140 -4.68 2.14 -6.88
N TYR A 141 -4.10 2.84 -5.91
CA TYR A 141 -2.85 2.42 -5.28
C TYR A 141 -3.07 2.25 -3.79
N GLN A 142 -2.56 1.16 -3.26
CA GLN A 142 -2.56 0.88 -1.83
C GLN A 142 -1.12 0.69 -1.37
N LEU A 143 -0.67 1.53 -0.45
CA LEU A 143 0.61 1.39 0.23
C LEU A 143 0.34 0.92 1.65
N THR A 144 1.08 -0.07 2.10
CA THR A 144 0.92 -0.66 3.44
C THR A 144 2.28 -0.78 4.10
N ILE A 145 2.35 -0.38 5.36
CA ILE A 145 3.47 -0.70 6.25
C ILE A 145 2.91 -1.24 7.55
N GLY A 146 3.58 -2.21 8.13
CA GLY A 146 3.22 -2.78 9.43
C GLY A 146 4.43 -3.28 10.19
N GLY A 147 4.28 -3.33 11.50
CA GLY A 147 5.31 -3.81 12.45
C GLY A 147 4.70 -4.05 13.80
N LYS A 148 5.52 -4.47 14.79
CA LYS A 148 5.07 -4.63 16.16
C LYS A 148 4.70 -3.28 16.77
N THR A 149 3.65 -3.25 17.59
CA THR A 149 3.22 -2.01 18.25
C THR A 149 4.27 -1.52 19.25
N GLU A 150 5.07 -2.40 19.83
CA GLU A 150 6.21 -2.03 20.72
C GLU A 150 7.29 -1.19 19.99
N ASP A 151 7.43 -1.35 18.67
CA ASP A 151 8.38 -0.61 17.82
C ASP A 151 7.73 0.61 17.13
N LEU A 152 6.66 1.19 17.70
CA LEU A 152 5.82 2.20 17.06
C LEU A 152 6.59 3.45 16.62
N GLU A 153 7.62 3.87 17.34
CA GLU A 153 8.44 5.04 16.98
C GLU A 153 9.20 4.79 15.67
N GLU A 154 9.88 3.66 15.56
CA GLU A 154 10.59 3.26 14.34
C GLU A 154 9.59 3.02 13.19
N LEU A 155 8.46 2.36 13.47
CA LEU A 155 7.41 2.13 12.48
C LEU A 155 6.85 3.45 11.92
N ASN A 156 6.65 4.48 12.74
CA ASN A 156 6.23 5.82 12.31
C ASN A 156 7.29 6.49 11.43
N SER A 157 8.56 6.42 11.82
CA SER A 157 9.69 6.95 11.04
C SER A 157 9.75 6.31 9.65
N GLN A 158 9.66 4.98 9.60
CA GLN A 158 9.67 4.23 8.35
C GLN A 158 8.42 4.49 7.49
N ARG A 159 7.24 4.63 8.13
CA ARG A 159 5.99 5.03 7.44
C ARG A 159 6.14 6.37 6.74
N ASP A 160 6.65 7.36 7.45
CA ASP A 160 6.78 8.71 6.92
C ASP A 160 7.77 8.71 5.74
N LYS A 161 8.89 8.02 5.86
CA LYS A 161 9.85 7.84 4.77
C LYS A 161 9.22 7.14 3.57
N PHE A 162 8.47 6.05 3.80
CA PHE A 162 7.80 5.30 2.75
C PHE A 162 6.73 6.12 2.04
N PHE A 163 5.80 6.69 2.79
CA PHE A 163 4.68 7.42 2.24
C PHE A 163 5.09 8.73 1.55
N ASN A 164 6.11 9.43 2.07
CA ASN A 164 6.65 10.63 1.45
C ASN A 164 7.56 10.35 0.25
N SER A 165 7.97 9.10 0.06
CA SER A 165 8.74 8.70 -1.11
C SER A 165 7.92 8.64 -2.40
N VAL A 166 6.58 8.68 -2.31
CA VAL A 166 5.69 8.61 -3.46
C VAL A 166 5.91 9.78 -4.40
N LYS A 167 6.06 9.46 -5.69
CA LYS A 167 6.10 10.46 -6.76
C LYS A 167 5.06 10.10 -7.82
N PHE A 168 4.37 11.13 -8.29
CA PHE A 168 3.40 11.01 -9.36
C PHE A 168 3.99 11.54 -10.66
N TYR A 169 3.74 10.86 -11.75
CA TYR A 169 4.16 11.25 -13.10
C TYR A 169 2.95 11.63 -13.92
N GLN A 170 3.07 12.68 -14.73
CA GLN A 170 2.05 12.98 -15.74
C GLN A 170 2.20 11.98 -16.88
N ASN A 171 1.08 11.55 -17.43
CA ASN A 171 1.09 10.71 -18.63
C ASN A 171 1.48 11.57 -19.84
N THR A 172 2.77 11.63 -20.15
CA THR A 172 3.30 12.34 -21.33
C THR A 172 3.18 11.55 -22.64
N ARG A 173 2.48 10.42 -22.64
CA ARG A 173 2.20 9.70 -23.89
C ARG A 173 1.02 10.37 -24.58
N LYS A 174 1.36 11.24 -25.56
CA LYS A 174 0.46 11.65 -26.64
C LYS A 174 0.20 10.48 -27.58
#